data_7f71fe288b0b0376033ff998f27bc40c
#
_entry.id   7f71fe288b0b0376033ff998f27bc40c
#
_cell.length_a   1.000
_cell.length_b   1.000
_cell.length_c   1.000
_cell.angle_alpha   90.00
_cell.angle_beta   90.00
_cell.angle_gamma   90.00
#
_symmetry.space_group_name_H-M   'P 1'
#
loop_
_entity.id
_entity.type
_entity.pdbx_description
1 polymer ?
#
loop_
_entity_poly.entity_id
_entity_poly.type
_entity_poly.pdbx_seq_one_letter_code
_entity_poly.pdbx_strand_id
1 'polypeptide(L)'
;MNISWKWLSELIDLKNMRPQELAIQLTLAGFEVENIIVNSTKDSILHINTSANRLDTTNLIGITREISAIIKHPIRRINNQKHLNIKHEKIIIDDSKSCYYNYLHGYLTNITVGDSPTWLQYKLECYGIKSQNNITDIINLIEIKWGLSLEILDKDKINYKNSIQNTKNNQQNRIIFESDFKKSVYIDKYTKSIILCACISTNSWDKSKETFQLPTHILNNSIARTKQKKSCDLLHAYSETILLISYICGGKVKKIRYLTNPTIKYKPFHLKRSYINNILGFTLQTTKTRTEMRQEIPDKEILEILNYLNCQVDDQVNTWKVEIPSYRSHDLIREVDLIGEVGRIYGFDKFIDRTPYYHKTGIKDNEYLKINQI
;
A
#
# COMPACT_ATOMS: atom_id res chain seq x y z
N MET A 1 -13.08 0.58 -4.79
CA MET A 1 -12.67 -0.33 -3.69
C MET A 1 -13.76 -0.35 -2.63
N ASN A 2 -14.12 -1.54 -2.12
CA ASN A 2 -15.09 -1.66 -1.03
C ASN A 2 -14.39 -1.62 0.32
N ILE A 3 -14.96 -0.93 1.32
CA ILE A 3 -14.39 -0.86 2.66
C ILE A 3 -15.49 -1.11 3.69
N SER A 4 -15.33 -2.18 4.47
CA SER A 4 -16.20 -2.46 5.61
C SER A 4 -15.89 -1.48 6.75
N TRP A 5 -16.93 -0.80 7.25
CA TRP A 5 -16.83 0.13 8.39
C TRP A 5 -16.36 -0.57 9.66
N LYS A 6 -16.89 -1.75 9.92
CA LYS A 6 -16.50 -2.55 11.09
C LYS A 6 -15.03 -2.95 11.02
N TRP A 7 -14.55 -3.39 9.86
CA TRP A 7 -13.14 -3.75 9.69
C TRP A 7 -12.21 -2.53 9.75
N LEU A 8 -12.63 -1.40 9.18
CA LEU A 8 -11.90 -0.14 9.29
C LEU A 8 -11.78 0.31 10.76
N SER A 9 -12.85 0.21 11.55
CA SER A 9 -12.85 0.58 12.96
C SER A 9 -11.98 -0.31 13.86
N GLU A 10 -11.61 -1.51 13.39
CA GLU A 10 -10.58 -2.34 14.06
C GLU A 10 -9.18 -1.73 13.90
N LEU A 11 -8.92 -1.03 12.78
CA LEU A 11 -7.59 -0.51 12.43
C LEU A 11 -7.36 0.93 12.91
N ILE A 12 -8.41 1.73 12.96
CA ILE A 12 -8.33 3.13 13.39
C ILE A 12 -9.53 3.48 14.27
N ASP A 13 -9.31 4.36 15.25
CA ASP A 13 -10.40 4.89 16.06
C ASP A 13 -11.10 6.02 15.30
N LEU A 14 -12.36 5.81 14.97
CA LEU A 14 -13.17 6.75 14.19
C LEU A 14 -13.89 7.79 15.04
N LYS A 15 -13.60 7.88 16.35
CA LYS A 15 -14.12 8.93 17.27
C LYS A 15 -15.62 9.17 17.18
N ASN A 16 -16.43 8.14 17.12
CA ASN A 16 -17.88 8.22 16.95
C ASN A 16 -18.35 8.88 15.64
N MET A 17 -17.44 9.04 14.66
CA MET A 17 -17.77 9.53 13.32
C MET A 17 -18.73 8.58 12.61
N ARG A 18 -19.65 9.13 11.81
CA ARG A 18 -20.53 8.33 10.96
C ARG A 18 -19.88 8.04 9.60
N PRO A 19 -20.27 6.97 8.92
CA PRO A 19 -19.76 6.67 7.57
C PRO A 19 -19.93 7.82 6.59
N GLN A 20 -21.05 8.56 6.67
CA GLN A 20 -21.34 9.72 5.81
C GLN A 20 -20.39 10.89 6.06
N GLU A 21 -20.04 11.15 7.31
CA GLU A 21 -19.11 12.21 7.68
C GLU A 21 -17.71 11.92 7.17
N LEU A 22 -17.26 10.65 7.28
CA LEU A 22 -15.99 10.22 6.71
C LEU A 22 -16.01 10.32 5.18
N ALA A 23 -17.13 9.96 4.53
CA ALA A 23 -17.25 10.05 3.08
C ALA A 23 -17.06 11.49 2.56
N ILE A 24 -17.65 12.48 3.26
CA ILE A 24 -17.46 13.90 2.92
C ILE A 24 -15.99 14.29 3.06
N GLN A 25 -15.33 13.93 4.17
CA GLN A 25 -13.91 14.25 4.37
C GLN A 25 -13.00 13.59 3.35
N LEU A 26 -13.29 12.35 2.97
CA LEU A 26 -12.56 11.63 1.91
C LEU A 26 -12.72 12.33 0.56
N THR A 27 -13.94 12.74 0.22
CA THR A 27 -14.22 13.45 -1.04
C THR A 27 -13.49 14.78 -1.11
N LEU A 28 -13.49 15.57 -0.02
CA LEU A 28 -12.73 16.83 0.07
C LEU A 28 -11.21 16.60 -0.04
N ALA A 29 -10.73 15.44 0.42
CA ALA A 29 -9.33 15.04 0.29
C ALA A 29 -9.01 14.33 -1.03
N GLY A 30 -9.91 14.31 -2.02
CA GLY A 30 -9.69 13.78 -3.35
C GLY A 30 -9.94 12.28 -3.52
N PHE A 31 -10.66 11.64 -2.59
CA PHE A 31 -11.13 10.26 -2.71
C PHE A 31 -12.65 10.25 -2.88
N GLU A 32 -13.12 10.00 -4.08
CA GLU A 32 -14.54 9.96 -4.37
C GLU A 32 -15.20 8.75 -3.69
N VAL A 33 -16.24 9.00 -2.90
CA VAL A 33 -17.08 7.96 -2.32
C VAL A 33 -18.37 7.89 -3.12
N GLU A 34 -18.53 6.86 -3.95
CA GLU A 34 -19.70 6.70 -4.84
C GLU A 34 -20.97 6.43 -4.07
N ASN A 35 -20.92 5.48 -3.15
CA ASN A 35 -22.07 5.10 -2.35
C ASN A 35 -21.68 4.46 -1.02
N ILE A 36 -22.66 4.35 -0.13
CA ILE A 36 -22.55 3.66 1.15
C ILE A 36 -23.70 2.67 1.22
N ILE A 37 -23.39 1.38 1.21
CA ILE A 37 -24.39 0.31 1.25
C ILE A 37 -24.36 -0.33 2.64
N VAL A 38 -25.53 -0.49 3.25
CA VAL A 38 -25.67 -1.24 4.50
C VAL A 38 -26.01 -2.67 4.16
N ASN A 39 -25.17 -3.62 4.55
CA ASN A 39 -25.42 -5.04 4.30
C ASN A 39 -26.37 -5.68 5.33
N SER A 40 -26.73 -6.95 5.14
CA SER A 40 -27.63 -7.73 6.00
C SER A 40 -27.16 -7.80 7.46
N THR A 41 -25.85 -7.66 7.72
CA THR A 41 -25.24 -7.72 9.06
C THR A 41 -25.13 -6.34 9.73
N LYS A 42 -25.80 -5.32 9.20
CA LYS A 42 -25.77 -3.92 9.69
C LYS A 42 -24.37 -3.35 9.68
N ASP A 43 -23.53 -3.71 8.69
CA ASP A 43 -22.25 -3.07 8.42
C ASP A 43 -22.40 -2.11 7.25
N SER A 44 -21.75 -0.96 7.34
CA SER A 44 -21.72 0.00 6.23
C SER A 44 -20.49 -0.27 5.37
N ILE A 45 -20.73 -0.49 4.08
CA ILE A 45 -19.67 -0.70 3.09
C ILE A 45 -19.56 0.57 2.26
N LEU A 46 -18.39 1.23 2.34
CA LEU A 46 -18.08 2.41 1.54
C LEU A 46 -17.46 1.96 0.21
N HIS A 47 -18.01 2.44 -0.90
CA HIS A 47 -17.44 2.27 -2.23
C HIS A 47 -16.59 3.48 -2.56
N ILE A 48 -15.27 3.31 -2.57
CA ILE A 48 -14.31 4.39 -2.78
C ILE A 48 -13.59 4.20 -4.10
N ASN A 49 -13.60 5.25 -4.93
CA ASN A 49 -12.77 5.33 -6.12
C ASN A 49 -11.38 5.84 -5.76
N THR A 50 -10.36 5.07 -6.10
CA THR A 50 -8.98 5.46 -5.93
C THR A 50 -8.40 5.84 -7.29
N SER A 51 -7.70 6.97 -7.35
CA SER A 51 -7.05 7.40 -8.58
C SER A 51 -5.93 6.43 -9.00
N ALA A 52 -5.71 6.30 -10.32
CA ALA A 52 -4.78 5.33 -10.89
C ALA A 52 -3.32 5.52 -10.44
N ASN A 53 -2.93 6.73 -10.04
CA ASN A 53 -1.60 7.05 -9.53
C ASN A 53 -1.43 6.70 -8.05
N ARG A 54 -2.52 6.49 -7.29
CA ARG A 54 -2.52 6.19 -5.85
C ARG A 54 -2.64 4.70 -5.58
N LEU A 55 -1.69 3.91 -6.11
CA LEU A 55 -1.67 2.46 -5.94
C LEU A 55 -1.47 2.01 -4.48
N ASP A 56 -0.94 2.87 -3.64
CA ASP A 56 -0.82 2.65 -2.20
C ASP A 56 -2.19 2.50 -1.53
N THR A 57 -3.23 3.16 -2.04
CA THR A 57 -4.59 3.16 -1.48
C THR A 57 -5.52 2.07 -2.02
N THR A 58 -5.00 1.15 -2.83
CA THR A 58 -5.80 0.04 -3.39
C THR A 58 -6.09 -1.09 -2.39
N ASN A 59 -5.68 -0.96 -1.16
CA ASN A 59 -5.87 -1.94 -0.08
C ASN A 59 -6.29 -1.26 1.22
N LEU A 60 -6.80 -2.06 2.16
CA LEU A 60 -7.37 -1.54 3.40
C LEU A 60 -6.35 -0.78 4.27
N ILE A 61 -5.12 -1.27 4.39
CA ILE A 61 -4.06 -0.59 5.16
C ILE A 61 -3.68 0.75 4.52
N GLY A 62 -3.56 0.79 3.19
CA GLY A 62 -3.23 2.02 2.48
C GLY A 62 -4.28 3.10 2.66
N ILE A 63 -5.56 2.76 2.47
CA ILE A 63 -6.63 3.74 2.68
C ILE A 63 -6.77 4.12 4.17
N THR A 64 -6.49 3.20 5.10
CA THR A 64 -6.46 3.52 6.53
C THR A 64 -5.38 4.55 6.88
N ARG A 65 -4.21 4.49 6.20
CA ARG A 65 -3.15 5.51 6.34
C ARG A 65 -3.63 6.88 5.87
N GLU A 66 -4.35 6.93 4.76
CA GLU A 66 -4.93 8.19 4.28
C GLU A 66 -5.99 8.73 5.23
N ILE A 67 -6.90 7.88 5.68
CA ILE A 67 -7.91 8.27 6.68
C ILE A 67 -7.23 8.80 7.94
N SER A 68 -6.17 8.13 8.41
CA SER A 68 -5.39 8.59 9.56
C SER A 68 -4.84 10.00 9.38
N ALA A 69 -4.36 10.33 8.18
CA ALA A 69 -3.86 11.67 7.87
C ALA A 69 -4.99 12.71 7.80
N ILE A 70 -6.13 12.35 7.20
CA ILE A 70 -7.27 13.24 7.01
C ILE A 70 -7.93 13.59 8.36
N ILE A 71 -8.22 12.58 9.20
CA ILE A 71 -8.88 12.78 10.49
C ILE A 71 -7.89 13.11 11.63
N LYS A 72 -6.59 13.14 11.33
CA LYS A 72 -5.50 13.35 12.28
C LYS A 72 -5.59 12.41 13.48
N HIS A 73 -5.76 11.12 13.20
CA HIS A 73 -5.87 10.08 14.24
C HIS A 73 -4.91 8.93 13.96
N PRO A 74 -4.15 8.46 14.95
CA PRO A 74 -3.17 7.40 14.74
C PRO A 74 -3.84 6.06 14.44
N ILE A 75 -3.21 5.27 13.56
CA ILE A 75 -3.61 3.90 13.30
C ILE A 75 -3.29 3.05 14.54
N ARG A 76 -4.18 2.15 14.90
CA ARG A 76 -3.93 1.17 15.96
C ARG A 76 -2.74 0.31 15.56
N ARG A 77 -1.76 0.18 16.48
CA ARG A 77 -0.53 -0.56 16.19
C ARG A 77 -0.85 -2.00 15.80
N ILE A 78 -0.43 -2.38 14.60
CA ILE A 78 -0.49 -3.77 14.14
C ILE A 78 0.74 -4.47 14.73
N ASN A 79 0.59 -4.99 15.96
CA ASN A 79 1.70 -5.58 16.74
C ASN A 79 2.00 -7.04 16.32
N ASN A 80 2.29 -7.29 15.06
CA ASN A 80 2.57 -8.64 14.59
C ASN A 80 4.03 -9.10 14.77
N GLN A 81 4.95 -8.20 15.15
CA GLN A 81 6.38 -8.53 15.22
C GLN A 81 6.83 -9.23 16.51
N LYS A 82 6.10 -9.10 17.61
CA LYS A 82 6.56 -9.60 18.92
C LYS A 82 6.46 -11.13 19.10
N HIS A 83 5.76 -11.85 18.24
CA HIS A 83 5.47 -13.28 18.44
C HIS A 83 6.21 -14.24 17.50
N LEU A 84 6.92 -13.74 16.51
CA LEU A 84 7.68 -14.59 15.62
C LEU A 84 9.14 -14.72 16.12
N ASN A 85 9.37 -15.49 17.19
CA ASN A 85 10.71 -16.01 17.54
C ASN A 85 11.19 -17.06 16.52
N ILE A 86 10.99 -16.78 15.24
CA ILE A 86 11.41 -17.67 14.17
C ILE A 86 12.84 -17.27 13.78
N LYS A 87 13.75 -18.25 13.79
CA LYS A 87 15.10 -18.07 13.26
C LYS A 87 14.99 -17.73 11.78
N HIS A 88 15.13 -16.44 11.46
CA HIS A 88 15.21 -15.97 10.09
C HIS A 88 16.62 -16.17 9.56
N GLU A 89 16.78 -17.02 8.56
CA GLU A 89 18.00 -16.98 7.75
C GLU A 89 17.89 -15.81 6.78
N LYS A 90 18.55 -14.70 7.11
CA LYS A 90 18.69 -13.58 6.18
C LYS A 90 19.78 -13.92 5.20
N ILE A 91 19.42 -14.21 3.96
CA ILE A 91 20.37 -14.38 2.87
C ILE A 91 20.36 -13.08 2.06
N ILE A 92 21.46 -12.34 2.10
CA ILE A 92 21.67 -11.16 1.27
C ILE A 92 22.19 -11.67 -0.07
N ILE A 93 21.45 -11.48 -1.14
CA ILE A 93 21.95 -11.71 -2.50
C ILE A 93 22.36 -10.35 -3.04
N ASP A 94 23.65 -10.16 -3.17
CA ASP A 94 24.22 -9.03 -3.88
C ASP A 94 24.27 -9.35 -5.40
N ASP A 95 23.08 -9.59 -5.95
CA ASP A 95 22.96 -9.91 -7.38
C ASP A 95 22.22 -8.75 -8.07
N SER A 96 22.99 -7.85 -8.66
CA SER A 96 22.46 -6.73 -9.48
C SER A 96 21.64 -7.18 -10.69
N LYS A 97 21.57 -8.49 -10.94
CA LYS A 97 20.83 -9.14 -12.03
C LYS A 97 19.51 -9.76 -11.56
N SER A 98 19.19 -9.77 -10.25
CA SER A 98 17.93 -10.35 -9.80
C SER A 98 16.77 -9.40 -10.05
N CYS A 99 15.68 -9.89 -10.64
CA CYS A 99 14.45 -9.15 -10.91
C CYS A 99 13.62 -8.88 -9.64
N TYR A 100 14.04 -9.37 -8.47
CA TYR A 100 13.30 -9.28 -7.22
C TYR A 100 14.07 -8.48 -6.18
N TYR A 101 13.41 -7.51 -5.54
CA TYR A 101 13.99 -6.77 -4.42
C TYR A 101 13.92 -7.53 -3.12
N ASN A 102 12.78 -8.21 -2.89
CA ASN A 102 12.55 -8.96 -1.67
C ASN A 102 11.77 -10.23 -2.00
N TYR A 103 12.22 -11.32 -1.44
CA TYR A 103 11.56 -12.61 -1.57
C TYR A 103 11.51 -13.31 -0.20
N LEU A 104 10.34 -13.78 0.18
CA LEU A 104 10.10 -14.55 1.39
C LEU A 104 9.61 -15.94 1.01
N HIS A 105 10.18 -16.94 1.67
CA HIS A 105 9.84 -18.32 1.46
C HIS A 105 9.82 -19.08 2.78
N GLY A 106 8.72 -19.71 3.11
CA GLY A 106 8.55 -20.43 4.38
C GLY A 106 7.86 -21.76 4.22
N TYR A 107 8.28 -22.71 5.06
CA TYR A 107 7.67 -24.02 5.16
C TYR A 107 6.79 -24.10 6.41
N LEU A 108 5.54 -24.52 6.21
CA LEU A 108 4.62 -24.83 7.29
C LEU A 108 4.18 -26.27 7.18
N THR A 109 4.11 -26.95 8.31
CA THR A 109 3.75 -28.38 8.40
C THR A 109 2.65 -28.56 9.46
N ASN A 110 2.02 -29.73 9.46
CA ASN A 110 0.93 -30.08 10.37
C ASN A 110 -0.27 -29.15 10.22
N ILE A 111 -0.64 -28.88 8.99
CA ILE A 111 -1.76 -28.02 8.63
C ILE A 111 -3.01 -28.89 8.48
N THR A 112 -4.12 -28.34 8.93
CA THR A 112 -5.46 -28.91 8.71
C THR A 112 -6.26 -27.97 7.81
N VAL A 113 -6.65 -28.47 6.65
CA VAL A 113 -7.50 -27.74 5.71
C VAL A 113 -8.95 -28.05 6.05
N GLY A 114 -9.75 -27.01 6.23
CA GLY A 114 -11.17 -27.12 6.58
C GLY A 114 -11.92 -25.82 6.28
N ASP A 115 -13.11 -25.69 6.86
CA ASP A 115 -13.93 -24.50 6.70
C ASP A 115 -13.31 -23.32 7.46
N SER A 116 -13.50 -22.14 6.93
CA SER A 116 -13.03 -20.91 7.55
C SER A 116 -13.90 -20.53 8.76
N PRO A 117 -13.36 -19.88 9.78
CA PRO A 117 -14.14 -19.31 10.86
C PRO A 117 -15.15 -18.27 10.34
N THR A 118 -16.29 -18.14 10.99
CA THR A 118 -17.39 -17.25 10.57
C THR A 118 -16.98 -15.80 10.41
N TRP A 119 -16.09 -15.29 11.28
CA TRP A 119 -15.59 -13.92 11.17
C TRP A 119 -14.77 -13.70 9.90
N LEU A 120 -14.01 -14.72 9.45
CA LEU A 120 -13.20 -14.65 8.23
C LEU A 120 -14.11 -14.69 6.98
N GLN A 121 -15.07 -15.62 6.97
CA GLN A 121 -16.09 -15.69 5.90
C GLN A 121 -16.83 -14.37 5.75
N TYR A 122 -17.25 -13.77 6.87
CA TYR A 122 -17.92 -12.47 6.89
C TYR A 122 -17.07 -11.35 6.27
N LYS A 123 -15.79 -11.25 6.66
CA LYS A 123 -14.89 -10.23 6.09
C LYS A 123 -14.72 -10.38 4.58
N LEU A 124 -14.64 -11.61 4.07
CA LEU A 124 -14.55 -11.86 2.62
C LEU A 124 -15.86 -11.54 1.90
N GLU A 125 -16.99 -11.89 2.49
CA GLU A 125 -18.30 -11.60 1.93
C GLU A 125 -18.54 -10.10 1.73
N CYS A 126 -18.07 -9.23 2.65
CA CYS A 126 -18.11 -7.78 2.50
C CYS A 126 -17.41 -7.28 1.23
N TYR A 127 -16.49 -8.06 0.68
CA TYR A 127 -15.76 -7.78 -0.56
C TYR A 127 -16.27 -8.60 -1.75
N GLY A 128 -17.38 -9.33 -1.58
CA GLY A 128 -17.97 -10.16 -2.63
C GLY A 128 -17.17 -11.43 -2.93
N ILE A 129 -16.28 -11.87 -2.03
CA ILE A 129 -15.48 -13.08 -2.19
C ILE A 129 -16.15 -14.22 -1.45
N LYS A 130 -16.46 -15.30 -2.17
CA LYS A 130 -17.01 -16.51 -1.59
C LYS A 130 -15.93 -17.31 -0.88
N SER A 131 -16.17 -17.69 0.38
CA SER A 131 -15.30 -18.58 1.15
C SER A 131 -15.12 -19.94 0.46
N GLN A 132 -13.90 -20.46 0.48
CA GLN A 132 -13.53 -21.75 -0.10
C GLN A 132 -12.98 -22.72 0.92
N ASN A 133 -11.90 -22.35 1.58
CA ASN A 133 -11.27 -23.07 2.68
C ASN A 133 -10.42 -22.10 3.51
N ASN A 134 -10.10 -22.49 4.75
CA ASN A 134 -9.40 -21.67 5.71
C ASN A 134 -8.07 -21.09 5.19
N ILE A 135 -7.30 -21.82 4.40
CA ILE A 135 -5.99 -21.38 3.89
C ILE A 135 -6.18 -20.34 2.76
N THR A 136 -7.00 -20.67 1.76
CA THR A 136 -7.27 -19.76 0.63
C THR A 136 -7.91 -18.46 1.13
N ASP A 137 -8.80 -18.57 2.10
CA ASP A 137 -9.51 -17.42 2.66
C ASP A 137 -8.58 -16.50 3.46
N ILE A 138 -7.59 -17.07 4.18
CA ILE A 138 -6.54 -16.27 4.82
C ILE A 138 -5.75 -15.48 3.78
N ILE A 139 -5.37 -16.08 2.65
CA ILE A 139 -4.65 -15.37 1.59
C ILE A 139 -5.50 -14.25 1.01
N ASN A 140 -6.75 -14.51 0.70
CA ASN A 140 -7.68 -13.49 0.21
C ASN A 140 -7.82 -12.32 1.22
N LEU A 141 -7.94 -12.64 2.51
CA LEU A 141 -7.98 -11.61 3.57
C LEU A 141 -6.73 -10.74 3.57
N ILE A 142 -5.55 -11.35 3.47
CA ILE A 142 -4.26 -10.63 3.44
C ILE A 142 -4.13 -9.80 2.18
N GLU A 143 -4.58 -10.31 1.04
CA GLU A 143 -4.59 -9.55 -0.23
C GLU A 143 -5.47 -8.30 -0.12
N ILE A 144 -6.67 -8.41 0.44
CA ILE A 144 -7.55 -7.25 0.67
C ILE A 144 -6.90 -6.27 1.63
N LYS A 145 -6.35 -6.77 2.74
CA LYS A 145 -5.81 -5.94 3.82
C LYS A 145 -4.54 -5.21 3.43
N TRP A 146 -3.56 -5.93 2.87
CA TRP A 146 -2.23 -5.42 2.53
C TRP A 146 -2.02 -5.15 1.05
N GLY A 147 -2.90 -5.70 0.20
CA GLY A 147 -2.80 -5.64 -1.25
C GLY A 147 -1.60 -6.39 -1.80
N LEU A 148 -1.09 -7.38 -1.09
CA LEU A 148 0.02 -8.22 -1.49
C LEU A 148 -0.51 -9.60 -1.83
N SER A 149 -0.19 -10.08 -3.02
CA SER A 149 -0.49 -11.44 -3.43
C SER A 149 0.56 -12.38 -2.84
N LEU A 150 0.08 -13.36 -2.09
CA LEU A 150 0.88 -14.42 -1.52
C LEU A 150 0.55 -15.72 -2.24
N GLU A 151 1.56 -16.53 -2.47
CA GLU A 151 1.40 -17.83 -3.12
C GLU A 151 1.53 -18.96 -2.11
N ILE A 152 0.65 -19.92 -2.23
CA ILE A 152 0.71 -21.14 -1.45
C ILE A 152 0.80 -22.33 -2.38
N LEU A 153 1.74 -23.19 -2.07
CA LEU A 153 1.97 -24.41 -2.81
C LEU A 153 1.91 -25.61 -1.87
N ASP A 154 1.24 -26.68 -2.28
CA ASP A 154 1.26 -27.95 -1.56
C ASP A 154 2.63 -28.60 -1.75
N LYS A 155 3.37 -28.76 -0.64
CA LYS A 155 4.73 -29.26 -0.66
C LYS A 155 4.80 -30.70 -1.17
N ASP A 156 3.80 -31.52 -0.83
CA ASP A 156 3.82 -32.95 -1.12
C ASP A 156 3.46 -33.25 -2.58
N LYS A 157 2.84 -32.28 -3.26
CA LYS A 157 2.50 -32.37 -4.70
C LYS A 157 3.56 -31.79 -5.63
N ILE A 158 4.56 -31.10 -5.08
CA ILE A 158 5.64 -30.50 -5.87
C ILE A 158 6.82 -31.46 -5.91
N ASN A 159 7.18 -31.93 -7.10
CA ASN A 159 8.44 -32.64 -7.32
C ASN A 159 9.59 -31.63 -7.22
N TYR A 160 10.14 -31.48 -6.02
CA TYR A 160 11.32 -30.66 -5.76
C TYR A 160 12.56 -31.35 -6.36
N LYS A 161 12.92 -31.02 -7.57
CA LYS A 161 14.31 -31.11 -7.97
C LYS A 161 15.03 -29.89 -7.44
N ASN A 162 15.60 -30.00 -6.23
CA ASN A 162 16.55 -29.03 -5.71
C ASN A 162 17.81 -29.07 -6.59
N SER A 163 17.79 -28.43 -7.73
CA SER A 163 19.02 -28.14 -8.45
C SER A 163 19.70 -26.94 -7.77
N ILE A 164 20.29 -27.20 -6.60
CA ILE A 164 21.43 -26.41 -6.17
C ILE A 164 22.56 -26.82 -7.14
N GLN A 165 22.60 -26.18 -8.28
CA GLN A 165 23.77 -26.28 -9.14
C GLN A 165 24.90 -25.54 -8.42
N ASN A 166 25.70 -26.29 -7.70
CA ASN A 166 27.04 -25.91 -7.31
C ASN A 166 27.86 -25.71 -8.60
N THR A 167 27.74 -24.54 -9.20
CA THR A 167 28.71 -24.10 -10.20
C THR A 167 30.03 -23.88 -9.47
N LYS A 168 30.98 -24.77 -9.73
CA LYS A 168 32.28 -24.89 -9.06
C LYS A 168 33.17 -23.63 -9.14
N ASN A 169 32.73 -22.53 -9.70
CA ASN A 169 33.56 -21.34 -9.94
C ASN A 169 32.96 -19.98 -9.60
N ASN A 170 31.90 -19.90 -8.81
CA ASN A 170 31.57 -18.63 -8.12
C ASN A 170 30.53 -18.92 -7.04
N GLN A 171 30.84 -18.46 -5.81
CA GLN A 171 30.02 -18.64 -4.59
C GLN A 171 28.67 -17.89 -4.65
N GLN A 172 27.85 -18.16 -5.64
CA GLN A 172 26.49 -17.63 -5.73
C GLN A 172 25.49 -18.78 -5.68
N ASN A 173 24.90 -19.00 -4.51
CA ASN A 173 23.77 -19.91 -4.34
C ASN A 173 22.56 -19.35 -5.10
N ARG A 174 22.47 -19.60 -6.41
CA ARG A 174 21.25 -19.38 -7.17
C ARG A 174 20.22 -20.41 -6.73
N ILE A 175 19.20 -19.97 -6.01
CA ILE A 175 18.02 -20.80 -5.80
C ILE A 175 17.19 -20.69 -7.09
N ILE A 176 17.43 -21.63 -8.01
CA ILE A 176 16.61 -21.78 -9.21
C ILE A 176 15.43 -22.66 -8.79
N PHE A 177 14.26 -22.07 -8.70
CA PHE A 177 13.01 -22.83 -8.63
C PHE A 177 12.62 -23.23 -10.05
N GLU A 178 13.26 -24.25 -10.59
CA GLU A 178 12.72 -24.99 -11.73
C GLU A 178 11.58 -25.87 -11.21
N SER A 179 10.42 -25.30 -11.10
CA SER A 179 9.20 -26.07 -10.96
C SER A 179 8.48 -26.04 -12.30
N ASP A 180 8.12 -27.19 -12.79
CA ASP A 180 7.11 -27.35 -13.82
C ASP A 180 5.75 -26.90 -13.25
N PHE A 181 5.58 -25.59 -13.07
CA PHE A 181 4.35 -24.95 -12.55
C PHE A 181 3.18 -25.02 -13.55
N LYS A 182 3.28 -25.85 -14.57
CA LYS A 182 2.21 -26.04 -15.57
C LYS A 182 0.94 -26.69 -15.03
N LYS A 183 0.97 -27.23 -13.78
CA LYS A 183 -0.24 -27.71 -13.10
C LYS A 183 -0.38 -26.94 -11.80
N SER A 184 -1.42 -26.11 -11.70
CA SER A 184 -1.82 -25.44 -10.46
C SER A 184 -1.91 -26.47 -9.33
N VAL A 185 -1.00 -26.33 -8.36
CA VAL A 185 -0.96 -27.22 -7.19
C VAL A 185 -2.00 -26.71 -6.21
N TYR A 186 -3.24 -27.16 -6.39
CA TYR A 186 -4.35 -26.78 -5.52
C TYR A 186 -4.19 -27.39 -4.13
N ILE A 187 -4.53 -26.59 -3.13
CA ILE A 187 -4.67 -27.05 -1.75
C ILE A 187 -5.99 -27.80 -1.65
N ASP A 188 -5.93 -28.99 -1.13
CA ASP A 188 -7.08 -29.84 -0.88
C ASP A 188 -7.16 -30.27 0.60
N LYS A 189 -8.20 -31.02 0.94
CA LYS A 189 -8.44 -31.50 2.30
C LYS A 189 -7.32 -32.40 2.87
N TYR A 190 -6.48 -32.95 2.02
CA TYR A 190 -5.39 -33.86 2.39
C TYR A 190 -4.04 -33.15 2.53
N THR A 191 -3.95 -31.87 2.17
CA THR A 191 -2.73 -31.07 2.27
C THR A 191 -2.32 -30.93 3.74
N LYS A 192 -1.12 -31.43 4.08
CA LYS A 192 -0.54 -31.34 5.44
C LYS A 192 0.65 -30.41 5.53
N SER A 193 1.27 -30.09 4.42
CA SER A 193 2.48 -29.26 4.36
C SER A 193 2.38 -28.28 3.21
N ILE A 194 2.67 -27.01 3.47
CA ILE A 194 2.63 -25.96 2.47
C ILE A 194 3.93 -25.18 2.41
N ILE A 195 4.13 -24.59 1.25
CA ILE A 195 5.14 -23.58 1.00
C ILE A 195 4.42 -22.26 0.81
N LEU A 196 4.73 -21.28 1.66
CA LEU A 196 4.25 -19.94 1.53
C LEU A 196 5.32 -19.06 0.89
N CYS A 197 5.01 -18.45 -0.24
CA CYS A 197 5.90 -17.57 -0.99
C CYS A 197 5.33 -16.17 -1.09
N ALA A 198 6.21 -15.17 -1.00
CA ALA A 198 5.88 -13.78 -1.24
C ALA A 198 7.04 -13.08 -1.94
N CYS A 199 6.75 -12.27 -2.94
CA CYS A 199 7.78 -11.52 -3.66
C CYS A 199 7.34 -10.11 -4.02
N ILE A 200 8.32 -9.20 -4.12
CA ILE A 200 8.17 -7.89 -4.73
C ILE A 200 9.14 -7.81 -5.89
N SER A 201 8.62 -7.56 -7.10
CA SER A 201 9.44 -7.45 -8.31
C SER A 201 9.92 -6.02 -8.57
N THR A 202 11.02 -5.88 -9.30
CA THR A 202 11.49 -4.61 -9.85
C THR A 202 10.67 -4.19 -11.07
N ASN A 203 10.66 -2.90 -11.39
CA ASN A 203 9.79 -2.29 -12.40
C ASN A 203 10.03 -2.68 -13.86
N SER A 204 11.11 -3.33 -14.20
CA SER A 204 11.43 -3.66 -15.58
C SER A 204 11.41 -5.16 -15.82
N TRP A 205 10.22 -5.67 -16.12
CA TRP A 205 10.13 -6.94 -16.81
C TRP A 205 10.59 -6.73 -18.25
N ASP A 206 11.87 -6.83 -18.48
CA ASP A 206 12.40 -7.03 -19.83
C ASP A 206 12.10 -8.47 -20.23
N LYS A 207 11.12 -8.64 -21.13
CA LYS A 207 10.73 -9.96 -21.68
C LYS A 207 11.89 -10.72 -22.33
N SER A 208 13.04 -10.07 -22.51
CA SER A 208 14.23 -10.63 -23.15
C SER A 208 15.21 -11.36 -22.21
N LYS A 209 14.98 -11.34 -20.87
CA LYS A 209 15.82 -12.05 -19.90
C LYS A 209 15.02 -13.12 -19.16
N GLU A 210 14.68 -14.17 -19.86
CA GLU A 210 14.05 -15.38 -19.38
C GLU A 210 14.98 -16.18 -18.47
N THR A 211 15.07 -15.86 -17.19
CA THR A 211 15.77 -16.71 -16.22
C THR A 211 14.91 -17.12 -15.02
N PHE A 212 13.67 -16.64 -14.95
CA PHE A 212 12.70 -17.05 -13.93
C PHE A 212 11.30 -17.13 -14.55
N GLN A 213 10.86 -18.31 -14.88
CA GLN A 213 9.48 -18.56 -15.34
C GLN A 213 8.57 -18.76 -14.12
N LEU A 214 8.01 -17.66 -13.60
CA LEU A 214 6.79 -17.76 -12.79
C LEU A 214 5.59 -18.03 -13.71
N PRO A 215 4.60 -18.81 -13.26
CA PRO A 215 3.39 -19.05 -14.05
C PRO A 215 2.73 -17.75 -14.49
N THR A 216 2.37 -17.66 -15.78
CA THR A 216 1.85 -16.43 -16.39
C THR A 216 0.59 -15.87 -15.74
N HIS A 217 -0.27 -16.71 -15.15
CA HIS A 217 -1.47 -16.29 -14.41
C HIS A 217 -1.15 -15.60 -13.08
N ILE A 218 -0.04 -15.97 -12.44
CA ILE A 218 0.47 -15.34 -11.22
C ILE A 218 1.11 -14.00 -11.57
N LEU A 219 1.87 -13.96 -12.66
CA LEU A 219 2.49 -12.75 -13.19
C LEU A 219 1.46 -11.67 -13.53
N ASN A 220 0.37 -12.00 -14.21
CA ASN A 220 -0.61 -11.02 -14.65
C ASN A 220 -1.39 -10.37 -13.49
N ASN A 221 -1.68 -11.11 -12.43
CA ASN A 221 -2.40 -10.57 -11.27
C ASN A 221 -1.48 -9.91 -10.23
N SER A 222 -0.29 -10.47 -10.01
CA SER A 222 0.66 -9.96 -9.02
C SER A 222 1.51 -8.79 -9.56
N ILE A 223 1.94 -8.82 -10.82
CA ILE A 223 2.82 -7.79 -11.40
C ILE A 223 2.11 -6.44 -11.50
N ALA A 224 0.85 -6.40 -11.92
CA ALA A 224 0.10 -5.16 -11.99
C ALA A 224 -0.10 -4.53 -10.61
N ARG A 225 -0.23 -5.35 -9.56
CA ARG A 225 -0.49 -4.90 -8.18
C ARG A 225 0.76 -4.76 -7.31
N THR A 226 1.85 -5.49 -7.63
CA THR A 226 3.08 -5.50 -6.80
C THR A 226 4.19 -4.58 -7.28
N LYS A 227 4.08 -4.01 -8.49
CA LYS A 227 5.11 -3.13 -9.09
C LYS A 227 5.61 -1.99 -8.20
N GLN A 228 4.89 -1.68 -7.11
CA GLN A 228 5.16 -0.48 -6.31
C GLN A 228 5.16 -0.69 -4.80
N LYS A 229 5.05 -1.94 -4.30
CA LYS A 229 5.00 -2.19 -2.84
C LYS A 229 6.35 -2.60 -2.30
N LYS A 230 6.76 -1.96 -1.22
CA LYS A 230 8.09 -2.13 -0.64
C LYS A 230 8.13 -3.00 0.61
N SER A 231 9.35 -3.33 1.00
CA SER A 231 9.75 -4.38 1.94
C SER A 231 9.04 -4.42 3.30
N CYS A 232 8.66 -3.27 3.88
CA CYS A 232 8.04 -3.25 5.21
C CYS A 232 6.67 -3.92 5.23
N ASP A 233 5.82 -3.59 4.27
CA ASP A 233 4.47 -4.15 4.20
C ASP A 233 4.49 -5.65 3.88
N LEU A 234 5.48 -6.09 3.07
CA LEU A 234 5.67 -7.51 2.78
C LEU A 234 5.95 -8.33 4.03
N LEU A 235 6.85 -7.86 4.90
CA LEU A 235 7.18 -8.54 6.14
C LEU A 235 5.99 -8.61 7.09
N HIS A 236 5.23 -7.51 7.21
CA HIS A 236 4.04 -7.46 8.05
C HIS A 236 2.95 -8.39 7.53
N ALA A 237 2.64 -8.34 6.24
CA ALA A 237 1.66 -9.21 5.60
C ALA A 237 2.03 -10.69 5.75
N TYR A 238 3.30 -11.00 5.48
CA TYR A 238 3.81 -12.36 5.58
C TYR A 238 3.76 -12.90 7.02
N SER A 239 4.15 -12.07 8.00
CA SER A 239 4.10 -12.40 9.41
C SER A 239 2.67 -12.65 9.89
N GLU A 240 1.74 -11.79 9.49
CA GLU A 240 0.32 -11.93 9.82
C GLU A 240 -0.28 -13.20 9.19
N THR A 241 0.09 -13.50 7.96
CA THR A 241 -0.34 -14.74 7.28
C THR A 241 0.09 -15.98 8.04
N ILE A 242 1.35 -16.03 8.45
CA ILE A 242 1.88 -17.14 9.24
C ILE A 242 1.14 -17.30 10.57
N LEU A 243 0.91 -16.20 11.25
CA LEU A 243 0.17 -16.22 12.53
C LEU A 243 -1.26 -16.73 12.34
N LEU A 244 -1.96 -16.25 11.30
CA LEU A 244 -3.33 -16.71 11.01
C LEU A 244 -3.37 -18.20 10.63
N ILE A 245 -2.45 -18.66 9.78
CA ILE A 245 -2.36 -20.07 9.42
C ILE A 245 -2.04 -20.92 10.64
N SER A 246 -1.12 -20.50 11.50
CA SER A 246 -0.78 -21.23 12.71
C SER A 246 -1.94 -21.29 13.70
N TYR A 247 -2.71 -20.21 13.82
CA TYR A 247 -3.84 -20.12 14.74
C TYR A 247 -5.08 -20.88 14.23
N ILE A 248 -5.43 -20.73 12.96
CA ILE A 248 -6.66 -21.30 12.39
C ILE A 248 -6.44 -22.73 11.89
N CYS A 249 -5.29 -23.00 11.26
CA CYS A 249 -5.01 -24.27 10.60
C CYS A 249 -4.10 -25.19 11.44
N GLY A 250 -3.61 -24.74 12.61
CA GLY A 250 -2.71 -25.51 13.48
C GLY A 250 -1.29 -25.66 12.94
N GLY A 251 -0.92 -24.98 11.88
CA GLY A 251 0.36 -25.11 11.20
C GLY A 251 1.57 -24.71 12.07
N LYS A 252 2.66 -25.48 11.95
CA LYS A 252 3.95 -25.16 12.58
C LYS A 252 4.96 -24.73 11.55
N VAL A 253 5.53 -23.56 11.77
CA VAL A 253 6.58 -23.01 10.89
C VAL A 253 7.89 -23.75 11.16
N LYS A 254 8.51 -24.27 10.12
CA LYS A 254 9.83 -24.93 10.22
C LYS A 254 10.98 -23.99 9.90
N LYS A 255 10.89 -23.28 8.79
CA LYS A 255 11.98 -22.44 8.31
C LYS A 255 11.43 -21.31 7.46
N ILE A 256 11.97 -20.09 7.65
CA ILE A 256 11.71 -18.95 6.78
C ILE A 256 13.03 -18.48 6.22
N ARG A 257 13.08 -18.25 4.90
CA ARG A 257 14.19 -17.61 4.21
C ARG A 257 13.73 -16.26 3.71
N TYR A 258 14.55 -15.27 3.93
CA TYR A 258 14.32 -13.92 3.47
C TYR A 258 15.51 -13.47 2.62
N LEU A 259 15.23 -13.21 1.36
CA LEU A 259 16.19 -12.69 0.41
C LEU A 259 15.89 -11.21 0.23
N THR A 260 16.89 -10.35 0.46
CA THR A 260 16.76 -8.92 0.28
C THR A 260 17.83 -8.40 -0.64
N ASN A 261 17.46 -7.60 -1.61
CA ASN A 261 18.44 -6.72 -2.26
C ASN A 261 18.68 -5.49 -1.39
N PRO A 262 19.88 -4.89 -1.44
CA PRO A 262 20.15 -3.65 -0.72
C PRO A 262 19.10 -2.61 -1.09
N THR A 263 18.50 -2.05 -0.05
CA THR A 263 17.41 -1.09 -0.17
C THR A 263 17.84 0.11 -0.99
N ILE A 264 17.08 0.46 -2.02
CA ILE A 264 17.23 1.73 -2.70
C ILE A 264 16.99 2.83 -1.67
N LYS A 265 18.04 3.56 -1.33
CA LYS A 265 17.91 4.76 -0.50
C LYS A 265 17.33 5.86 -1.38
N TYR A 266 16.15 6.34 -1.04
CA TYR A 266 15.57 7.52 -1.68
C TYR A 266 16.27 8.76 -1.14
N LYS A 267 16.55 9.72 -2.03
CA LYS A 267 17.08 11.01 -1.62
C LYS A 267 15.99 11.74 -0.82
N PRO A 268 16.31 12.27 0.36
CA PRO A 268 15.38 13.09 1.10
C PRO A 268 15.08 14.39 0.32
N PHE A 269 13.89 14.93 0.48
CA PHE A 269 13.55 16.26 -0.03
C PHE A 269 14.01 17.34 0.94
N HIS A 270 14.41 18.49 0.40
CA HIS A 270 14.73 19.69 1.18
C HIS A 270 13.62 20.73 0.97
N LEU A 271 12.60 20.67 1.81
CA LEU A 271 11.41 21.50 1.70
C LEU A 271 11.63 22.86 2.34
N LYS A 272 11.63 23.94 1.56
CA LYS A 272 11.76 25.32 2.08
C LYS A 272 10.37 25.81 2.54
N ARG A 273 10.29 26.38 3.75
CA ARG A 273 9.07 26.93 4.32
C ARG A 273 8.42 27.99 3.41
N SER A 274 9.22 28.93 2.94
CA SER A 274 8.76 29.98 2.02
C SER A 274 8.21 29.42 0.70
N TYR A 275 8.74 28.30 0.23
CA TYR A 275 8.31 27.68 -1.02
C TYR A 275 6.90 27.07 -0.90
N ILE A 276 6.58 26.48 0.27
CA ILE A 276 5.23 25.94 0.55
C ILE A 276 4.22 27.08 0.45
N ASN A 277 4.47 28.19 1.17
CA ASN A 277 3.57 29.33 1.22
C ASN A 277 3.43 30.04 -0.12
N ASN A 278 4.50 30.09 -0.91
CA ASN A 278 4.45 30.66 -2.27
C ASN A 278 3.59 29.83 -3.23
N ILE A 279 3.58 28.49 -3.08
CA ILE A 279 2.77 27.61 -3.94
C ILE A 279 1.32 27.55 -3.45
N LEU A 280 1.09 27.30 -2.17
CA LEU A 280 -0.25 27.09 -1.62
C LEU A 280 -0.99 28.43 -1.39
N GLY A 281 -0.26 29.51 -1.12
CA GLY A 281 -0.84 30.82 -0.83
C GLY A 281 -1.29 30.98 0.63
N PHE A 282 -2.19 31.95 0.85
CA PHE A 282 -2.68 32.30 2.17
C PHE A 282 -4.01 31.61 2.48
N THR A 283 -4.26 31.40 3.75
CA THR A 283 -5.51 30.89 4.29
C THR A 283 -6.32 32.01 4.97
N LEU A 284 -7.65 31.85 5.00
CA LEU A 284 -8.54 32.72 5.76
C LEU A 284 -8.70 32.17 7.17
N GLN A 285 -8.25 32.91 8.16
CA GLN A 285 -8.66 32.66 9.55
C GLN A 285 -9.63 33.71 10.00
N THR A 286 -10.82 33.28 10.41
CA THR A 286 -11.80 34.13 11.07
C THR A 286 -11.36 34.33 12.52
N THR A 287 -10.84 35.52 12.85
CA THR A 287 -10.54 35.83 14.24
C THR A 287 -11.85 36.00 15.03
N LYS A 288 -11.80 35.87 16.35
CA LYS A 288 -12.95 36.10 17.25
C LYS A 288 -13.61 37.49 17.06
N THR A 289 -12.88 38.41 16.46
CA THR A 289 -13.34 39.80 16.17
C THR A 289 -13.94 39.94 14.77
N ARG A 290 -14.24 38.87 14.04
CA ARG A 290 -14.76 38.86 12.65
C ARG A 290 -13.89 39.57 11.61
N THR A 291 -12.63 39.88 11.92
CA THR A 291 -11.67 40.35 10.92
C THR A 291 -11.02 39.17 10.24
N GLU A 292 -11.14 39.11 8.91
CA GLU A 292 -10.47 38.11 8.08
C GLU A 292 -9.00 38.50 7.97
N MET A 293 -8.12 37.69 8.59
CA MET A 293 -6.68 37.87 8.45
C MET A 293 -6.13 36.83 7.47
N ARG A 294 -5.34 37.32 6.52
CA ARG A 294 -4.54 36.45 5.65
C ARG A 294 -3.39 35.87 6.46
N GLN A 295 -3.33 34.57 6.56
CA GLN A 295 -2.28 33.89 7.31
C GLN A 295 -1.66 32.77 6.47
N GLU A 296 -0.38 32.57 6.61
CA GLU A 296 0.32 31.39 6.11
C GLU A 296 -0.06 30.17 6.95
N ILE A 297 0.07 28.95 6.36
CA ILE A 297 -0.14 27.74 7.14
C ILE A 297 0.92 27.68 8.25
N PRO A 298 0.53 27.51 9.52
CA PRO A 298 1.48 27.39 10.61
C PRO A 298 2.43 26.19 10.43
N ASP A 299 3.70 26.41 10.68
CA ASP A 299 4.73 25.34 10.59
C ASP A 299 4.33 24.07 11.37
N LYS A 300 3.72 24.27 12.54
CA LYS A 300 3.24 23.15 13.37
C LYS A 300 2.23 22.27 12.66
N GLU A 301 1.31 22.87 11.90
CA GLU A 301 0.30 22.12 11.15
C GLU A 301 0.91 21.37 9.96
N ILE A 302 1.87 22.00 9.28
CA ILE A 302 2.61 21.36 8.20
C ILE A 302 3.36 20.13 8.74
N LEU A 303 4.09 20.27 9.84
CA LEU A 303 4.80 19.17 10.48
C LEU A 303 3.87 18.05 10.95
N GLU A 304 2.72 18.42 11.51
CA GLU A 304 1.70 17.46 11.92
C GLU A 304 1.19 16.65 10.73
N ILE A 305 0.86 17.32 9.62
CA ILE A 305 0.41 16.65 8.38
C ILE A 305 1.49 15.69 7.85
N LEU A 306 2.74 16.15 7.76
CA LEU A 306 3.85 15.32 7.30
C LEU A 306 4.04 14.08 8.17
N ASN A 307 3.90 14.23 9.49
CA ASN A 307 3.97 13.12 10.43
C ASN A 307 2.82 12.11 10.23
N TYR A 308 1.59 12.57 10.02
CA TYR A 308 0.46 11.68 9.72
C TYR A 308 0.58 10.99 8.36
N LEU A 309 1.25 11.62 7.39
CA LEU A 309 1.64 10.99 6.13
C LEU A 309 2.81 10.00 6.29
N ASN A 310 3.27 9.77 7.53
CA ASN A 310 4.41 8.91 7.87
C ASN A 310 5.73 9.34 7.24
N CYS A 311 5.91 10.64 6.96
CA CYS A 311 7.18 11.19 6.57
C CYS A 311 8.08 11.37 7.81
N GLN A 312 9.37 11.08 7.67
CA GLN A 312 10.36 11.42 8.70
C GLN A 312 10.88 12.82 8.40
N VAL A 313 10.72 13.73 9.35
CA VAL A 313 11.09 15.13 9.18
C VAL A 313 12.21 15.49 10.13
N ASP A 314 13.31 16.01 9.58
CA ASP A 314 14.44 16.57 10.30
C ASP A 314 14.41 18.10 10.12
N ASP A 315 14.18 18.84 11.23
CA ASP A 315 14.00 20.30 11.21
C ASP A 315 15.35 21.01 11.16
N GLN A 316 15.62 21.69 10.06
CA GLN A 316 16.79 22.54 9.85
C GLN A 316 16.36 24.00 9.82
N VAL A 317 17.25 24.93 10.13
CA VAL A 317 16.95 26.35 10.40
C VAL A 317 15.94 27.03 9.46
N ASN A 318 15.95 26.76 8.15
CA ASN A 318 15.02 27.35 7.16
C ASN A 318 14.39 26.31 6.22
N THR A 319 14.71 25.03 6.41
CA THR A 319 14.31 23.95 5.55
C THR A 319 13.99 22.73 6.38
N TRP A 320 13.08 21.92 5.90
CA TRP A 320 12.84 20.58 6.43
C TRP A 320 13.45 19.54 5.50
N LYS A 321 14.29 18.69 6.05
CA LYS A 321 14.75 17.50 5.36
C LYS A 321 13.67 16.42 5.58
N VAL A 322 12.98 16.03 4.51
CA VAL A 322 11.84 15.13 4.57
C VAL A 322 12.17 13.81 3.87
N GLU A 323 12.09 12.72 4.61
CA GLU A 323 12.18 11.37 4.05
C GLU A 323 10.78 10.80 3.88
N ILE A 324 10.41 10.47 2.64
CA ILE A 324 9.09 9.93 2.32
C ILE A 324 8.99 8.44 2.67
N PRO A 325 7.81 7.97 3.08
CA PRO A 325 7.60 6.55 3.31
C PRO A 325 7.76 5.76 2.02
N SER A 326 8.31 4.58 2.14
CA SER A 326 8.67 3.75 0.99
C SER A 326 7.48 3.39 0.08
N TYR A 327 6.27 3.29 0.61
CA TYR A 327 5.07 2.98 -0.16
C TYR A 327 4.55 4.17 -1.01
N ARG A 328 5.02 5.41 -0.76
CA ARG A 328 4.67 6.62 -1.52
C ARG A 328 5.76 7.08 -2.50
N SER A 329 6.87 6.36 -2.57
CA SER A 329 8.02 6.80 -3.38
C SER A 329 7.82 6.70 -4.89
N HIS A 330 6.71 6.18 -5.34
CA HIS A 330 6.36 6.10 -6.76
C HIS A 330 5.61 7.36 -7.23
N ASP A 331 4.88 8.02 -6.36
CA ASP A 331 4.06 9.19 -6.64
C ASP A 331 4.67 10.49 -6.08
N LEU A 332 5.34 10.42 -4.93
CA LEU A 332 6.06 11.56 -4.37
C LEU A 332 7.51 11.59 -4.91
N ILE A 333 7.72 12.24 -6.06
CA ILE A 333 9.02 12.27 -6.74
C ILE A 333 9.68 13.63 -6.61
N ARG A 334 8.89 14.69 -6.50
CA ARG A 334 9.35 16.10 -6.44
C ARG A 334 8.84 16.77 -5.17
N GLU A 335 9.50 17.85 -4.78
CA GLU A 335 9.07 18.66 -3.62
C GLU A 335 7.64 19.19 -3.79
N VAL A 336 7.24 19.57 -5.00
CA VAL A 336 5.90 20.08 -5.30
C VAL A 336 4.82 19.02 -5.07
N ASP A 337 5.12 17.73 -5.28
CA ASP A 337 4.18 16.65 -5.05
C ASP A 337 3.88 16.55 -3.54
N LEU A 338 4.91 16.74 -2.70
CA LEU A 338 4.74 16.75 -1.24
C LEU A 338 3.98 18.01 -0.76
N ILE A 339 4.23 19.17 -1.37
CA ILE A 339 3.47 20.40 -1.08
C ILE A 339 2.00 20.21 -1.43
N GLY A 340 1.70 19.57 -2.56
CA GLY A 340 0.34 19.21 -2.94
C GLY A 340 -0.37 18.33 -1.89
N GLU A 341 0.35 17.36 -1.31
CA GLU A 341 -0.17 16.52 -0.23
C GLU A 341 -0.48 17.33 1.04
N VAL A 342 0.40 18.28 1.40
CA VAL A 342 0.15 19.19 2.52
C VAL A 342 -1.13 20.02 2.27
N GLY A 343 -1.28 20.61 1.07
CA GLY A 343 -2.46 21.37 0.70
C GLY A 343 -3.74 20.54 0.72
N ARG A 344 -3.67 19.31 0.21
CA ARG A 344 -4.79 18.37 0.15
C ARG A 344 -5.30 17.97 1.55
N ILE A 345 -4.39 17.62 2.47
CA ILE A 345 -4.74 17.23 3.84
C ILE A 345 -5.14 18.46 4.68
N TYR A 346 -4.53 19.62 4.44
CA TYR A 346 -4.94 20.86 5.10
C TYR A 346 -6.37 21.25 4.74
N GLY A 347 -6.76 21.03 3.47
CA GLY A 347 -8.06 21.35 2.89
C GLY A 347 -7.96 22.51 1.91
N PHE A 348 -8.19 22.25 0.63
CA PHE A 348 -8.13 23.29 -0.42
C PHE A 348 -9.20 24.37 -0.26
N ASP A 349 -10.32 24.04 0.39
CA ASP A 349 -11.42 24.95 0.73
C ASP A 349 -11.02 26.05 1.71
N LYS A 350 -9.90 25.92 2.42
CA LYS A 350 -9.40 26.91 3.38
C LYS A 350 -8.50 27.97 2.77
N PHE A 351 -8.09 27.78 1.52
CA PHE A 351 -7.22 28.74 0.85
C PHE A 351 -8.01 29.85 0.19
N ILE A 352 -7.37 31.04 0.08
CA ILE A 352 -7.97 32.22 -0.55
C ILE A 352 -7.85 32.08 -2.07
N ASP A 353 -8.96 32.20 -2.78
CA ASP A 353 -8.96 32.27 -4.23
C ASP A 353 -8.22 33.52 -4.71
N ARG A 354 -7.23 33.33 -5.58
CA ARG A 354 -6.48 34.40 -6.23
C ARG A 354 -6.78 34.40 -7.71
N THR A 355 -7.51 35.38 -8.18
CA THR A 355 -7.56 35.68 -9.61
C THR A 355 -6.26 36.37 -10.04
N PRO A 356 -5.56 35.86 -11.06
CA PRO A 356 -4.38 36.54 -11.58
C PRO A 356 -4.76 37.93 -12.09
N TYR A 357 -3.95 38.93 -11.70
CA TYR A 357 -4.17 40.31 -12.16
C TYR A 357 -3.64 40.41 -13.60
N TYR A 358 -4.54 40.50 -14.57
CA TYR A 358 -4.17 40.72 -15.96
C TYR A 358 -4.09 42.20 -16.23
N HIS A 359 -2.90 42.72 -16.52
CA HIS A 359 -2.68 44.12 -16.92
C HIS A 359 -3.07 44.38 -18.35
N LYS A 360 -3.32 43.37 -19.17
CA LYS A 360 -3.72 43.50 -20.56
C LYS A 360 -4.89 42.57 -20.87
N THR A 361 -5.98 43.15 -21.36
CA THR A 361 -7.00 42.37 -22.06
C THR A 361 -6.36 41.75 -23.29
N GLY A 362 -6.51 40.44 -23.45
CA GLY A 362 -6.01 39.72 -24.63
C GLY A 362 -6.51 40.43 -25.90
N ILE A 363 -5.60 40.77 -26.80
CA ILE A 363 -5.96 41.27 -28.12
C ILE A 363 -6.57 40.08 -28.86
N LYS A 364 -7.85 40.19 -29.25
CA LYS A 364 -8.47 39.20 -30.13
C LYS A 364 -7.71 39.18 -31.45
N ASP A 365 -7.34 37.98 -31.88
CA ASP A 365 -6.67 37.76 -33.14
C ASP A 365 -7.51 38.37 -34.27
N ASN A 366 -6.88 39.08 -35.17
CA ASN A 366 -7.56 39.78 -36.30
C ASN A 366 -8.38 38.81 -37.17
N GLU A 367 -8.03 37.53 -37.21
CA GLU A 367 -8.81 36.50 -37.89
C GLU A 367 -10.16 36.23 -37.19
N TYR A 368 -10.19 36.28 -35.86
CA TYR A 368 -11.42 36.08 -35.10
C TYR A 368 -12.43 37.22 -35.25
N LEU A 369 -11.92 38.43 -35.47
CA LEU A 369 -12.75 39.60 -35.75
C LEU A 369 -13.34 39.57 -37.17
N LYS A 370 -12.65 38.96 -38.14
CA LYS A 370 -13.14 38.77 -39.52
C LYS A 370 -14.24 37.73 -39.62
N ILE A 371 -14.20 36.67 -38.83
CA ILE A 371 -15.20 35.59 -38.81
C ILE A 371 -16.54 36.08 -38.20
N ASN A 372 -16.50 37.02 -37.29
CA ASN A 372 -17.73 37.58 -36.68
C ASN A 372 -18.34 38.74 -37.46
N GLN A 373 -17.78 39.11 -38.63
CA GLN A 373 -18.30 40.14 -39.55
C GLN A 373 -18.97 39.58 -40.82
N ILE A 374 -19.01 38.23 -40.93
CA ILE A 374 -19.74 37.49 -41.95
C ILE A 374 -21.01 36.91 -41.31
#